data_7f77d43455f8b6393040650fbdd5ae92
#
_entry.id   7f77d43455f8b6393040650fbdd5ae92
#
_cell.length_a   1.000
_cell.length_b   1.000
_cell.length_c   1.000
_cell.angle_alpha   90.00
_cell.angle_beta   90.00
_cell.angle_gamma   90.00
#
_symmetry.space_group_name_H-M   'P 1'
#
loop_
_entity.id
_entity.type
_entity.pdbx_description
1 polymer ?
#
loop_
_entity_poly.entity_id
_entity_poly.type
_entity_poly.pdbx_seq_one_letter_code
_entity_poly.pdbx_strand_id
1 'polypeptide(L)'
;MSEEVAAEGEAKAKKPWLLIIGIVFGVIILTVGTVIGTLFATGFFSQEDQLQAELAQIEEGEAEGEGEAEPVVPELLETPNPSRLETLYFQMPAAFTANLANSRKVMQISITVMTHYDQLVVDNVTKHEPSIRAAILARLSLVDEQQSMAPDFRTTMAEELRLVINSELEAAEDFGGIEKVLFTEFLMQ
;
A
#
# COMPACT_ATOMS: atom_id res chain seq x y z
N MET A 1 68.25 29.96 -54.20
CA MET A 1 68.41 29.27 -52.95
C MET A 1 66.99 29.35 -52.30
N SER A 2 66.05 28.67 -52.69
CA SER A 2 65.62 27.25 -52.72
C SER A 2 65.37 26.82 -51.30
N GLU A 3 64.09 26.85 -50.85
CA GLU A 3 63.53 25.97 -49.83
C GLU A 3 62.11 25.69 -50.07
N GLU A 4 61.90 24.46 -50.34
CA GLU A 4 60.68 23.76 -50.60
C GLU A 4 60.11 23.35 -49.23
N VAL A 5 58.87 23.76 -48.88
CA VAL A 5 58.21 23.33 -47.68
C VAL A 5 57.06 22.42 -48.04
N ALA A 6 57.23 21.18 -47.67
CA ALA A 6 56.22 20.12 -47.78
C ALA A 6 55.02 20.38 -46.86
N ALA A 7 53.83 20.31 -47.45
CA ALA A 7 52.58 20.31 -46.70
C ALA A 7 52.28 18.93 -46.12
N GLU A 8 52.35 18.80 -44.81
CA GLU A 8 51.83 17.64 -44.08
C GLU A 8 50.34 17.80 -43.84
N GLY A 9 49.55 16.87 -44.40
CA GLY A 9 48.11 16.82 -44.20
C GLY A 9 47.74 16.33 -42.83
N GLU A 10 47.09 17.17 -42.05
CA GLU A 10 46.44 16.81 -40.79
C GLU A 10 45.32 15.82 -41.01
N ALA A 11 45.53 14.56 -40.66
CA ALA A 11 44.50 13.56 -40.49
C ALA A 11 43.62 13.91 -39.26
N LYS A 12 42.41 14.42 -39.45
CA LYS A 12 41.40 14.62 -38.42
C LYS A 12 41.16 13.32 -37.65
N ALA A 13 41.69 13.23 -36.42
CA ALA A 13 41.38 12.18 -35.48
C ALA A 13 39.90 12.17 -35.20
N LYS A 14 39.20 11.15 -35.67
CA LYS A 14 37.77 10.88 -35.36
C LYS A 14 37.68 10.62 -33.87
N LYS A 15 36.99 11.50 -33.14
CA LYS A 15 36.81 11.42 -31.69
C LYS A 15 36.24 10.03 -31.32
N PRO A 16 36.92 9.23 -30.49
CA PRO A 16 36.44 7.88 -30.12
C PRO A 16 35.10 7.89 -29.36
N TRP A 17 34.67 9.06 -28.88
CA TRP A 17 33.43 9.26 -28.16
C TRP A 17 32.17 8.89 -28.98
N LEU A 18 32.14 9.23 -30.28
CA LEU A 18 31.00 8.85 -31.15
C LEU A 18 30.90 7.31 -31.29
N LEU A 19 32.03 6.60 -31.28
CA LEU A 19 32.09 5.16 -31.33
C LEU A 19 31.56 4.53 -30.01
N ILE A 20 31.93 5.12 -28.87
CA ILE A 20 31.45 4.70 -27.53
C ILE A 20 29.95 4.92 -27.41
N ILE A 21 29.42 6.07 -27.83
CA ILE A 21 27.98 6.36 -27.85
C ILE A 21 27.24 5.36 -28.74
N GLY A 22 27.77 5.02 -29.91
CA GLY A 22 27.18 4.01 -30.81
C GLY A 22 27.11 2.63 -30.17
N ILE A 23 28.15 2.20 -29.46
CA ILE A 23 28.18 0.91 -28.76
C ILE A 23 27.18 0.89 -27.59
N VAL A 24 27.14 1.94 -26.77
CA VAL A 24 26.17 2.05 -25.65
C VAL A 24 24.72 2.03 -26.16
N PHE A 25 24.45 2.77 -27.22
CA PHE A 25 23.10 2.78 -27.82
C PHE A 25 22.74 1.42 -28.43
N GLY A 26 23.68 0.72 -29.06
CA GLY A 26 23.50 -0.64 -29.58
C GLY A 26 23.17 -1.65 -28.46
N VAL A 27 23.85 -1.57 -27.32
CA VAL A 27 23.59 -2.44 -26.16
C VAL A 27 22.19 -2.16 -25.59
N ILE A 28 21.79 -0.91 -25.49
CA ILE A 28 20.45 -0.52 -24.97
C ILE A 28 19.35 -1.09 -25.90
N ILE A 29 19.51 -0.94 -27.21
CA ILE A 29 18.52 -1.49 -28.18
C ILE A 29 18.46 -3.01 -28.08
N LEU A 30 19.57 -3.68 -27.92
CA LEU A 30 19.64 -5.14 -27.81
C LEU A 30 18.99 -5.64 -26.51
N THR A 31 19.21 -4.96 -25.38
CA THR A 31 18.58 -5.31 -24.10
C THR A 31 17.07 -5.05 -24.12
N VAL A 32 16.62 -3.93 -24.65
CA VAL A 32 15.18 -3.62 -24.80
C VAL A 32 14.51 -4.61 -25.75
N GLY A 33 15.15 -4.94 -26.88
CA GLY A 33 14.64 -5.90 -27.84
C GLY A 33 14.49 -7.31 -27.26
N THR A 34 15.44 -7.76 -26.43
CA THR A 34 15.35 -9.07 -25.75
C THR A 34 14.23 -9.10 -24.71
N VAL A 35 14.02 -8.02 -23.93
CA VAL A 35 12.93 -7.95 -22.95
C VAL A 35 11.57 -7.97 -23.64
N ILE A 36 11.39 -7.17 -24.69
CA ILE A 36 10.12 -7.15 -25.45
C ILE A 36 9.89 -8.50 -26.14
N GLY A 37 10.93 -9.09 -26.70
CA GLY A 37 10.85 -10.40 -27.37
C GLY A 37 10.49 -11.53 -26.40
N THR A 38 11.00 -11.52 -25.17
CA THR A 38 10.62 -12.50 -24.14
C THR A 38 9.21 -12.30 -23.64
N LEU A 39 8.75 -11.07 -23.43
CA LEU A 39 7.36 -10.77 -23.06
C LEU A 39 6.38 -11.23 -24.15
N PHE A 40 6.75 -11.08 -25.42
CA PHE A 40 5.92 -11.55 -26.54
C PHE A 40 5.93 -13.09 -26.63
N ALA A 41 7.08 -13.73 -26.44
CA ALA A 41 7.23 -15.20 -26.49
C ALA A 41 6.56 -15.91 -25.31
N THR A 42 6.46 -15.26 -24.13
CA THR A 42 5.78 -15.79 -22.94
C THR A 42 4.27 -15.56 -22.96
N GLY A 43 3.73 -14.92 -24.00
CA GLY A 43 2.28 -14.71 -24.14
C GLY A 43 1.70 -13.69 -23.15
N PHE A 44 2.53 -12.82 -22.60
CA PHE A 44 2.06 -11.82 -21.62
C PHE A 44 0.96 -10.90 -22.19
N PHE A 45 0.99 -10.62 -23.49
CA PHE A 45 -0.04 -9.82 -24.17
C PHE A 45 -1.25 -10.63 -24.66
N SER A 46 -1.20 -11.97 -24.57
CA SER A 46 -2.33 -12.83 -25.00
C SER A 46 -3.39 -13.02 -23.91
N GLN A 47 -3.17 -12.50 -22.72
CA GLN A 47 -4.11 -12.64 -21.61
C GLN A 47 -5.29 -11.68 -21.71
N GLU A 48 -5.12 -10.55 -22.40
CA GLU A 48 -6.24 -9.61 -22.67
C GLU A 48 -7.19 -10.14 -23.74
N ASP A 49 -6.68 -10.87 -24.75
CA ASP A 49 -7.50 -11.47 -25.80
C ASP A 49 -8.35 -12.66 -25.29
N GLN A 50 -7.90 -13.38 -24.26
CA GLN A 50 -8.67 -14.47 -23.66
C GLN A 50 -9.85 -13.97 -22.82
N LEU A 51 -9.68 -12.84 -22.12
CA LEU A 51 -10.77 -12.21 -21.37
C LEU A 51 -11.87 -11.65 -22.30
N GLN A 52 -11.50 -11.13 -23.47
CA GLN A 52 -12.47 -10.65 -24.46
C GLN A 52 -13.18 -11.78 -25.19
N ALA A 53 -12.51 -12.91 -25.42
CA ALA A 53 -13.12 -14.10 -26.03
C ALA A 53 -14.11 -14.80 -25.08
N GLU A 54 -13.85 -14.75 -23.77
CA GLU A 54 -14.74 -15.31 -22.75
C GLU A 54 -16.00 -14.45 -22.56
N LEU A 55 -15.86 -13.12 -22.63
CA LEU A 55 -16.98 -12.17 -22.59
C LEU A 55 -17.87 -12.28 -23.85
N ALA A 56 -17.29 -12.52 -25.03
CA ALA A 56 -18.04 -12.69 -26.27
C ALA A 56 -18.85 -14.00 -26.31
N GLN A 57 -18.41 -15.04 -25.61
CA GLN A 57 -19.17 -16.30 -25.50
C GLN A 57 -20.37 -16.23 -24.55
N ILE A 58 -20.42 -15.25 -23.67
CA ILE A 58 -21.54 -15.01 -22.75
C ILE A 58 -22.67 -14.26 -23.48
N GLU A 59 -22.36 -13.41 -24.47
CA GLU A 59 -23.38 -12.66 -25.22
C GLU A 59 -24.06 -13.46 -26.35
N GLU A 60 -23.48 -14.57 -26.83
CA GLU A 60 -24.10 -15.42 -27.88
C GLU A 60 -24.95 -16.58 -27.32
N GLY A 61 -25.08 -16.71 -25.98
CA GLY A 61 -25.88 -17.76 -25.33
C GLY A 61 -27.36 -17.46 -25.09
N GLU A 62 -27.82 -16.25 -25.44
CA GLU A 62 -29.24 -15.85 -25.15
C GLU A 62 -30.08 -15.67 -26.41
N ALA A 63 -30.10 -16.65 -27.31
CA ALA A 63 -31.18 -16.73 -28.30
C ALA A 63 -31.35 -18.18 -28.73
N GLU A 64 -32.30 -18.89 -28.13
CA GLU A 64 -33.27 -19.85 -28.66
C GLU A 64 -33.69 -20.85 -27.59
N GLY A 65 -34.98 -20.80 -27.23
CA GLY A 65 -35.58 -21.80 -26.37
C GLY A 65 -36.92 -21.35 -25.75
N GLU A 66 -37.94 -21.14 -26.58
CA GLU A 66 -39.34 -21.14 -26.09
C GLU A 66 -39.68 -22.54 -25.55
N GLY A 67 -39.87 -22.60 -24.23
CA GLY A 67 -40.36 -23.76 -23.53
C GLY A 67 -41.03 -23.32 -22.25
N GLU A 68 -42.38 -23.44 -22.24
CA GLU A 68 -43.27 -23.20 -21.11
C GLU A 68 -42.76 -23.92 -19.86
N ALA A 69 -42.33 -23.19 -18.85
CA ALA A 69 -41.95 -23.72 -17.53
C ALA A 69 -42.42 -22.75 -16.43
N GLU A 70 -43.01 -23.35 -15.40
CA GLU A 70 -43.53 -22.77 -14.17
C GLU A 70 -42.64 -21.65 -13.57
N PRO A 71 -43.19 -20.71 -12.79
CA PRO A 71 -42.39 -19.61 -12.24
C PRO A 71 -41.37 -20.17 -11.25
N VAL A 72 -40.16 -20.46 -11.76
CA VAL A 72 -38.99 -20.70 -10.92
C VAL A 72 -38.66 -19.35 -10.27
N VAL A 73 -38.93 -19.27 -8.98
CA VAL A 73 -38.44 -18.17 -8.14
C VAL A 73 -36.94 -18.07 -8.39
N PRO A 74 -36.39 -16.92 -8.85
CA PRO A 74 -34.93 -16.80 -9.06
C PRO A 74 -34.27 -17.03 -7.71
N GLU A 75 -33.62 -18.18 -7.57
CA GLU A 75 -32.69 -18.41 -6.48
C GLU A 75 -31.60 -17.35 -6.64
N LEU A 76 -31.47 -16.48 -5.63
CA LEU A 76 -30.44 -15.45 -5.61
C LEU A 76 -29.10 -16.20 -5.73
N LEU A 77 -28.54 -16.24 -6.93
CA LEU A 77 -27.14 -16.60 -7.11
C LEU A 77 -26.37 -15.71 -6.15
N GLU A 78 -25.82 -16.30 -5.11
CA GLU A 78 -24.88 -15.62 -4.23
C GLU A 78 -23.76 -15.10 -5.13
N THR A 79 -23.85 -13.82 -5.50
CA THR A 79 -22.72 -13.13 -6.13
C THR A 79 -21.52 -13.45 -5.29
N PRO A 80 -20.39 -13.96 -5.88
CA PRO A 80 -19.17 -14.19 -5.12
C PRO A 80 -18.88 -12.89 -4.40
N ASN A 81 -18.98 -12.93 -3.08
CA ASN A 81 -18.76 -11.78 -2.24
C ASN A 81 -17.40 -11.21 -2.66
N PRO A 82 -17.31 -9.97 -3.21
CA PRO A 82 -16.03 -9.40 -3.60
C PRO A 82 -15.15 -9.58 -2.39
N SER A 83 -14.06 -10.30 -2.55
CA SER A 83 -13.15 -10.77 -1.51
C SER A 83 -13.17 -9.82 -0.32
N ARG A 84 -13.85 -10.24 0.75
CA ARG A 84 -13.88 -9.48 2.00
C ARG A 84 -12.43 -9.30 2.35
N LEU A 85 -11.93 -8.08 2.23
CA LEU A 85 -10.56 -7.76 2.59
C LEU A 85 -10.35 -8.35 3.98
N GLU A 86 -9.38 -9.23 4.11
CA GLU A 86 -9.09 -9.89 5.39
C GLU A 86 -8.78 -8.80 6.42
N THR A 87 -9.48 -8.85 7.55
CA THR A 87 -9.27 -7.89 8.62
C THR A 87 -8.11 -8.37 9.48
N LEU A 88 -7.04 -7.58 9.53
CA LEU A 88 -5.89 -7.84 10.38
C LEU A 88 -5.99 -7.06 11.68
N TYR A 89 -5.67 -7.74 12.78
CA TYR A 89 -5.63 -7.14 14.11
C TYR A 89 -4.23 -7.29 14.68
N PHE A 90 -3.68 -6.19 15.17
CA PHE A 90 -2.41 -6.19 15.89
C PHE A 90 -2.58 -5.61 17.28
N GLN A 91 -2.36 -6.44 18.30
CA GLN A 91 -2.40 -6.02 19.69
C GLN A 91 -1.04 -5.42 20.08
N MET A 92 -1.06 -4.19 20.60
CA MET A 92 0.15 -3.57 21.14
C MET A 92 0.68 -4.37 22.34
N PRO A 93 1.99 -4.69 22.37
CA PRO A 93 2.56 -5.71 23.29
C PRO A 93 2.46 -5.34 24.77
N ALA A 94 2.33 -4.07 25.13
CA ALA A 94 2.20 -3.64 26.52
C ALA A 94 1.12 -2.59 26.69
N ALA A 95 0.46 -2.58 27.83
CA ALA A 95 -0.49 -1.53 28.21
C ALA A 95 0.19 -0.16 28.28
N PHE A 96 -0.58 0.87 28.00
CA PHE A 96 -0.21 2.28 28.12
C PHE A 96 -0.68 2.79 29.46
N THR A 97 0.24 3.33 30.26
CA THR A 97 -0.07 3.92 31.56
C THR A 97 0.29 5.40 31.52
N ALA A 98 -0.68 6.26 31.77
CA ALA A 98 -0.50 7.72 31.77
C ALA A 98 -1.17 8.35 33.00
N ASN A 99 -0.53 9.36 33.56
CA ASN A 99 -1.16 10.20 34.56
C ASN A 99 -2.13 11.18 33.87
N LEU A 100 -3.32 11.35 34.40
CA LEU A 100 -4.27 12.34 33.91
C LEU A 100 -3.78 13.76 34.21
N ALA A 101 -4.01 14.66 33.27
CA ALA A 101 -3.68 16.08 33.47
C ALA A 101 -4.45 16.64 34.68
N ASN A 102 -3.78 17.44 35.48
CA ASN A 102 -4.34 18.10 36.66
C ASN A 102 -5.04 17.16 37.69
N SER A 103 -4.72 15.86 37.66
CA SER A 103 -5.29 14.86 38.57
C SER A 103 -4.19 13.97 39.15
N ARG A 104 -4.51 13.26 40.23
CA ARG A 104 -3.64 12.20 40.78
C ARG A 104 -3.99 10.83 40.26
N LYS A 105 -4.97 10.74 39.39
CA LYS A 105 -5.44 9.48 38.81
C LYS A 105 -4.53 9.03 37.68
N VAL A 106 -4.46 7.74 37.57
CA VAL A 106 -3.71 7.05 36.51
C VAL A 106 -4.68 6.32 35.63
N MET A 107 -4.51 6.47 34.31
CA MET A 107 -5.24 5.73 33.29
C MET A 107 -4.34 4.66 32.70
N GLN A 108 -4.85 3.45 32.63
CA GLN A 108 -4.19 2.32 31.96
C GLN A 108 -5.10 1.80 30.87
N ILE A 109 -4.55 1.67 29.65
CA ILE A 109 -5.27 1.17 28.48
C ILE A 109 -4.44 0.14 27.73
N SER A 110 -5.12 -0.87 27.20
CA SER A 110 -4.54 -1.78 26.21
C SER A 110 -5.21 -1.54 24.86
N ILE A 111 -4.42 -1.50 23.80
CA ILE A 111 -4.84 -1.08 22.47
C ILE A 111 -4.60 -2.22 21.47
N THR A 112 -5.58 -2.44 20.61
CA THR A 112 -5.47 -3.26 19.39
C THR A 112 -5.78 -2.35 18.20
N VAL A 113 -4.90 -2.34 17.20
CA VAL A 113 -5.14 -1.66 15.93
C VAL A 113 -5.72 -2.63 14.92
N MET A 114 -6.55 -2.13 14.01
CA MET A 114 -7.23 -2.88 12.97
C MET A 114 -6.97 -2.23 11.62
N THR A 115 -6.70 -3.08 10.63
CA THR A 115 -6.52 -2.68 9.24
C THR A 115 -7.12 -3.71 8.30
N HIS A 116 -7.56 -3.30 7.11
CA HIS A 116 -7.89 -4.17 5.98
C HIS A 116 -6.80 -4.18 4.90
N TYR A 117 -5.73 -3.44 5.12
CA TYR A 117 -4.55 -3.49 4.26
C TYR A 117 -3.75 -4.78 4.51
N ASP A 118 -2.66 -4.92 3.79
CA ASP A 118 -1.79 -6.10 3.85
C ASP A 118 -0.96 -6.19 5.15
N GLN A 119 -0.24 -7.28 5.28
CA GLN A 119 0.64 -7.54 6.42
C GLN A 119 1.73 -6.47 6.60
N LEU A 120 2.10 -5.76 5.53
CA LEU A 120 3.12 -4.71 5.56
C LEU A 120 2.76 -3.60 6.55
N VAL A 121 1.47 -3.23 6.65
CA VAL A 121 1.01 -2.22 7.63
C VAL A 121 1.26 -2.69 9.06
N VAL A 122 0.99 -3.96 9.37
CA VAL A 122 1.25 -4.55 10.69
C VAL A 122 2.75 -4.60 11.00
N ASP A 123 3.57 -4.94 10.01
CA ASP A 123 5.02 -4.97 10.13
C ASP A 123 5.58 -3.56 10.37
N ASN A 124 5.05 -2.54 9.70
CA ASN A 124 5.40 -1.14 9.91
C ASN A 124 5.00 -0.65 11.31
N VAL A 125 3.81 -1.02 11.81
CA VAL A 125 3.41 -0.72 13.20
C VAL A 125 4.38 -1.36 14.19
N THR A 126 4.81 -2.59 13.94
CA THR A 126 5.77 -3.31 14.80
C THR A 126 7.15 -2.65 14.76
N LYS A 127 7.62 -2.27 13.58
CA LYS A 127 8.92 -1.61 13.35
C LYS A 127 9.00 -0.26 14.04
N HIS A 128 7.92 0.53 13.97
CA HIS A 128 7.83 1.88 14.54
C HIS A 128 7.13 1.93 15.91
N GLU A 129 6.91 0.77 16.54
CA GLU A 129 6.23 0.67 17.85
C GLU A 129 6.78 1.65 18.90
N PRO A 130 8.09 1.88 19.05
CA PRO A 130 8.60 2.83 20.03
C PRO A 130 8.17 4.28 19.78
N SER A 131 8.16 4.75 18.53
CA SER A 131 7.70 6.10 18.16
C SER A 131 6.20 6.25 18.38
N ILE A 132 5.43 5.27 17.87
CA ILE A 132 3.98 5.21 18.04
C ILE A 132 3.61 5.23 19.54
N ARG A 133 4.32 4.44 20.35
CA ARG A 133 4.12 4.37 21.80
C ARG A 133 4.36 5.73 22.47
N ALA A 134 5.44 6.42 22.10
CA ALA A 134 5.75 7.74 22.63
C ALA A 134 4.65 8.76 22.27
N ALA A 135 4.18 8.76 21.03
CA ALA A 135 3.12 9.65 20.56
C ALA A 135 1.79 9.37 21.27
N ILE A 136 1.42 8.11 21.45
CA ILE A 136 0.22 7.69 22.20
C ILE A 136 0.31 8.18 23.65
N LEU A 137 1.43 7.94 24.34
CA LEU A 137 1.62 8.37 25.74
C LEU A 137 1.58 9.90 25.86
N ALA A 138 2.17 10.62 24.91
CA ALA A 138 2.10 12.08 24.87
C ALA A 138 0.65 12.55 24.74
N ARG A 139 -0.16 11.92 23.86
CA ARG A 139 -1.59 12.28 23.72
C ARG A 139 -2.39 11.95 24.97
N LEU A 140 -2.18 10.77 25.57
CA LEU A 140 -2.89 10.35 26.78
C LEU A 140 -2.59 11.24 27.99
N SER A 141 -1.38 11.76 28.11
CA SER A 141 -0.99 12.65 29.22
C SER A 141 -1.69 14.03 29.20
N LEU A 142 -2.30 14.39 28.08
CA LEU A 142 -3.08 15.62 27.94
C LEU A 142 -4.54 15.48 28.37
N VAL A 143 -5.00 14.25 28.63
CA VAL A 143 -6.38 13.97 29.03
C VAL A 143 -6.60 14.39 30.47
N ASP A 144 -7.63 15.17 30.73
CA ASP A 144 -8.05 15.49 32.08
C ASP A 144 -9.12 14.51 32.62
N GLU A 145 -9.36 14.56 33.93
CA GLU A 145 -10.30 13.68 34.60
C GLU A 145 -11.75 13.90 34.11
N GLN A 146 -12.15 15.14 33.80
CA GLN A 146 -13.51 15.46 33.35
C GLN A 146 -13.76 14.85 31.92
N GLN A 147 -12.78 15.00 31.02
CA GLN A 147 -12.85 14.42 29.71
C GLN A 147 -12.96 12.90 29.77
N SER A 148 -12.19 12.25 30.67
CA SER A 148 -12.18 10.78 30.77
C SER A 148 -13.50 10.19 31.30
N MET A 149 -14.37 11.00 31.92
CA MET A 149 -15.69 10.61 32.41
C MET A 149 -16.81 10.79 31.37
N ALA A 150 -16.54 11.46 30.26
CA ALA A 150 -17.53 11.68 29.22
C ALA A 150 -17.97 10.34 28.58
N PRO A 151 -19.28 10.17 28.29
CA PRO A 151 -19.78 8.89 27.75
C PRO A 151 -19.19 8.50 26.40
N ASP A 152 -18.81 9.47 25.60
CA ASP A 152 -18.20 9.32 24.27
C ASP A 152 -16.66 9.32 24.29
N PHE A 153 -16.06 9.48 25.47
CA PHE A 153 -14.61 9.58 25.63
C PHE A 153 -13.85 8.46 24.92
N ARG A 154 -14.27 7.20 25.08
CA ARG A 154 -13.56 6.06 24.48
C ARG A 154 -13.61 6.11 22.97
N THR A 155 -14.73 6.49 22.40
CA THR A 155 -14.88 6.58 20.94
C THR A 155 -14.05 7.72 20.36
N THR A 156 -14.12 8.89 20.99
CA THR A 156 -13.35 10.07 20.60
C THR A 156 -11.85 9.81 20.71
N MET A 157 -11.41 9.24 21.84
CA MET A 157 -10.01 8.91 22.06
C MET A 157 -9.50 7.86 21.09
N ALA A 158 -10.30 6.85 20.74
CA ALA A 158 -9.93 5.85 19.74
C ALA A 158 -9.65 6.49 18.38
N GLU A 159 -10.49 7.44 17.93
CA GLU A 159 -10.26 8.18 16.69
C GLU A 159 -9.04 9.09 16.76
N GLU A 160 -8.82 9.77 17.86
CA GLU A 160 -7.63 10.61 18.05
C GLU A 160 -6.35 9.77 18.03
N LEU A 161 -6.34 8.61 18.70
CA LEU A 161 -5.18 7.70 18.67
C LEU A 161 -4.96 7.11 17.28
N ARG A 162 -6.02 6.83 16.53
CA ARG A 162 -5.90 6.41 15.13
C ARG A 162 -5.17 7.46 14.29
N LEU A 163 -5.55 8.73 14.42
CA LEU A 163 -4.89 9.84 13.73
C LEU A 163 -3.42 9.98 14.15
N VAL A 164 -3.13 9.87 15.45
CA VAL A 164 -1.76 9.92 15.97
C VAL A 164 -0.91 8.78 15.40
N ILE A 165 -1.41 7.55 15.40
CA ILE A 165 -0.68 6.39 14.87
C ILE A 165 -0.43 6.54 13.37
N ASN A 166 -1.45 6.94 12.61
CA ASN A 166 -1.29 7.15 11.17
C ASN A 166 -0.30 8.28 10.86
N SER A 167 -0.31 9.37 11.63
CA SER A 167 0.66 10.46 11.46
C SER A 167 2.11 10.01 11.69
N GLU A 168 2.36 9.13 12.68
CA GLU A 168 3.69 8.57 12.92
C GLU A 168 4.12 7.61 11.78
N LEU A 169 3.19 6.79 11.29
CA LEU A 169 3.45 5.89 10.16
C LEU A 169 3.67 6.66 8.86
N GLU A 170 2.87 7.68 8.57
CA GLU A 170 3.03 8.55 7.40
C GLU A 170 4.37 9.29 7.42
N ALA A 171 4.82 9.74 8.59
CA ALA A 171 6.12 10.39 8.73
C ALA A 171 7.31 9.44 8.52
N ALA A 172 7.13 8.13 8.78
CA ALA A 172 8.19 7.14 8.70
C ALA A 172 8.20 6.34 7.39
N GLU A 173 7.02 6.06 6.81
CA GLU A 173 6.83 5.14 5.68
C GLU A 173 5.94 5.73 4.57
N ASP A 174 5.62 7.03 4.63
CA ASP A 174 4.75 7.75 3.69
C ASP A 174 3.31 7.19 3.60
N PHE A 175 2.93 6.27 4.49
CA PHE A 175 1.61 5.64 4.51
C PHE A 175 1.20 5.19 5.91
N GLY A 176 -0.02 5.55 6.36
CA GLY A 176 -0.58 5.15 7.65
C GLY A 176 -1.20 3.75 7.62
N GLY A 177 -2.41 3.65 7.13
CA GLY A 177 -3.12 2.38 6.90
C GLY A 177 -3.88 1.82 8.10
N ILE A 178 -3.86 2.46 9.27
CA ILE A 178 -4.69 2.06 10.42
C ILE A 178 -6.09 2.65 10.28
N GLU A 179 -7.09 1.76 10.22
CA GLU A 179 -8.48 2.16 10.04
C GLU A 179 -9.22 2.32 11.36
N LYS A 180 -8.84 1.53 12.37
CA LYS A 180 -9.51 1.58 13.67
C LYS A 180 -8.56 1.27 14.82
N VAL A 181 -8.80 1.93 15.95
CA VAL A 181 -8.18 1.64 17.24
C VAL A 181 -9.25 1.10 18.19
N LEU A 182 -8.95 -0.01 18.85
CA LEU A 182 -9.84 -0.68 19.78
C LEU A 182 -9.20 -0.70 21.17
N PHE A 183 -9.95 -0.28 22.18
CA PHE A 183 -9.53 -0.49 23.57
C PHE A 183 -9.95 -1.88 24.02
N THR A 184 -8.96 -2.74 24.28
CA THR A 184 -9.20 -4.08 24.83
C THR A 184 -9.22 -4.10 26.35
N GLU A 185 -8.60 -3.10 26.98
CA GLU A 185 -8.62 -2.87 28.40
C GLU A 185 -8.65 -1.38 28.68
N PHE A 186 -9.41 -0.98 29.70
CA PHE A 186 -9.49 0.42 30.14
C PHE A 186 -9.71 0.46 31.66
N LEU A 187 -8.71 0.90 32.38
CA LEU A 187 -8.71 1.08 33.83
C LEU A 187 -8.36 2.50 34.20
N MET A 188 -9.02 3.01 35.24
CA MET A 188 -8.74 4.32 35.83
C MET A 188 -8.72 4.18 37.37
N GLN A 189 -7.63 4.57 37.96
CA GLN A 189 -7.40 4.48 39.41
C GLN A 189 -7.02 5.82 40.01
#